data_0c7176c06bf01af776c7412bd813e770
#
_entry.id   0c7176c06bf01af776c7412bd813e770
#
_cell.length_a   1.000
_cell.length_b   1.000
_cell.length_c   1.000
_cell.angle_alpha   90.00
_cell.angle_beta   90.00
_cell.angle_gamma   90.00
#
_symmetry.space_group_name_H-M   'P 1'
#
loop_
_entity.id
_entity.type
_entity.pdbx_description
1 polymer ?
#
loop_
_entity_poly.entity_id
_entity_poly.type
_entity_poly.pdbx_seq_one_letter_code
_entity_poly.pdbx_strand_id
1 'polypeptide(L)'
;MRRIGFYLFIIAVFLLAPLLALPQKAVPAPAAVPTPAPTAVARAAAPYRAVWVSYLEWEQVDFSSAEAFTQAIGTMLDNIQSIGATVVLAQVRPFGDALYPSDCFPFSHLCTGTQGQDPGFDPLALLVDAAHARDLQLEAWVNPYRIQAGQTPALCGASPARLHPDWVRYTDTGAYLDPANADVRQYIADGVGELCARYAVDGIHFDDYFYPTTDPAFDAADYAASGSTLTQDDWRRENVNALMELCHAAARRYGVRFGAAPTGDPEQNYTLQYSDAARWLRQGTVDYLMPQLYWGQEYIKNGDASHSFAQLAAAWAALPRAAGVKLYAGLGAYRIGAGDGSDAGSEWFSGHALADQLALLARLGVQGAGLYRYGSLFANSDAPALAESEAEAIKGVWQG
;
A
#
# COMPACT_ATOMS: atom_id res chain seq x y z
N MET A 1 46.31 57.65 80.35
CA MET A 1 46.44 57.74 78.92
C MET A 1 47.09 56.44 78.39
N ARG A 2 46.37 55.39 78.10
CA ARG A 2 46.89 54.16 77.53
C ARG A 2 45.91 53.70 76.48
N ARG A 3 46.33 53.63 75.19
CA ARG A 3 45.60 53.03 74.09
C ARG A 3 45.75 51.54 74.09
N ILE A 4 44.62 50.85 74.20
CA ILE A 4 44.55 49.39 74.05
C ILE A 4 44.14 49.05 72.62
N GLY A 5 45.03 48.36 71.87
CA GLY A 5 44.69 47.91 70.55
C GLY A 5 43.91 46.59 70.62
N PHE A 6 42.82 46.53 69.84
CA PHE A 6 41.98 45.33 69.68
C PHE A 6 42.46 44.61 68.40
N TYR A 7 42.93 43.40 68.56
CA TYR A 7 43.18 42.47 67.42
C TYR A 7 41.90 41.69 67.17
N LEU A 8 41.32 41.88 65.96
CA LEU A 8 40.25 41.02 65.47
C LEU A 8 40.84 39.78 64.80
N PHE A 9 40.54 38.62 65.41
CA PHE A 9 40.81 37.29 64.81
C PHE A 9 39.60 36.98 63.86
N ILE A 10 39.83 36.94 62.56
CA ILE A 10 38.85 36.43 61.59
C ILE A 10 39.04 34.92 61.50
N ILE A 11 38.08 34.14 62.05
CA ILE A 11 37.98 32.72 61.82
C ILE A 11 37.20 32.51 60.52
N ALA A 12 37.91 32.05 59.47
CA ALA A 12 37.26 31.63 58.22
C ALA A 12 36.67 30.20 58.45
N VAL A 13 35.33 30.15 58.56
CA VAL A 13 34.61 28.86 58.52
C VAL A 13 34.44 28.45 57.07
N PHE A 14 35.16 27.45 56.61
CA PHE A 14 34.90 26.77 55.35
C PHE A 14 33.65 25.91 55.50
N LEU A 15 32.50 26.39 55.00
CA LEU A 15 31.31 25.61 54.76
C LEU A 15 31.56 24.73 53.53
N LEU A 16 31.84 23.44 53.70
CA LEU A 16 31.72 22.43 52.63
C LEU A 16 30.23 22.30 52.29
N ALA A 17 29.80 22.92 51.22
CA ALA A 17 28.52 22.59 50.59
C ALA A 17 28.68 21.27 49.82
N PRO A 18 27.77 20.29 49.99
CA PRO A 18 27.78 19.11 49.12
C PRO A 18 27.44 19.53 47.72
N LEU A 19 28.34 19.22 46.74
CA LEU A 19 28.02 19.27 45.32
C LEU A 19 26.86 18.29 45.02
N LEU A 20 25.66 18.77 44.95
CA LEU A 20 24.55 18.05 44.34
C LEU A 20 24.90 17.83 42.87
N ALA A 21 25.32 16.62 42.52
CA ALA A 21 25.46 16.20 41.15
C ALA A 21 24.10 16.27 40.47
N LEU A 22 23.93 17.23 39.55
CA LEU A 22 22.79 17.25 38.64
C LEU A 22 22.79 15.96 37.81
N PRO A 23 21.64 15.30 37.63
CA PRO A 23 21.59 14.13 36.78
C PRO A 23 22.03 14.52 35.38
N GLN A 24 23.16 14.00 34.91
CA GLN A 24 23.54 14.09 33.51
C GLN A 24 22.43 13.39 32.71
N LYS A 25 21.73 14.16 31.86
CA LYS A 25 20.89 13.57 30.80
C LYS A 25 21.79 12.60 30.04
N ALA A 26 21.44 11.31 30.08
CA ALA A 26 22.08 10.31 29.25
C ALA A 26 21.99 10.81 27.80
N VAL A 27 23.14 11.01 27.16
CA VAL A 27 23.20 11.24 25.71
C VAL A 27 22.69 9.93 25.10
N PRO A 28 21.61 9.96 24.31
CA PRO A 28 21.16 8.75 23.63
C PRO A 28 22.35 8.19 22.84
N ALA A 29 22.56 6.88 22.95
CA ALA A 29 23.56 6.18 22.15
C ALA A 29 23.28 6.52 20.65
N PRO A 30 24.32 6.74 19.83
CA PRO A 30 24.12 6.97 18.42
C PRO A 30 23.29 5.81 17.88
N ALA A 31 22.18 6.14 17.19
CA ALA A 31 21.33 5.15 16.53
C ALA A 31 22.24 4.23 15.70
N ALA A 32 22.07 2.92 15.87
CA ALA A 32 22.81 1.95 15.07
C ALA A 32 22.63 2.33 13.60
N VAL A 33 23.74 2.49 12.88
CA VAL A 33 23.72 2.69 11.43
C VAL A 33 22.94 1.50 10.86
N PRO A 34 21.82 1.71 10.17
CA PRO A 34 21.05 0.60 9.63
C PRO A 34 21.97 -0.24 8.75
N THR A 35 22.02 -1.53 9.02
CA THR A 35 22.66 -2.50 8.11
C THR A 35 21.98 -2.30 6.76
N PRO A 36 22.73 -2.06 5.66
CA PRO A 36 22.10 -1.89 4.35
C PRO A 36 21.20 -3.10 4.08
N ALA A 37 19.95 -2.83 3.66
CA ALA A 37 19.03 -3.88 3.25
C ALA A 37 19.73 -4.80 2.24
N PRO A 38 19.51 -6.11 2.28
CA PRO A 38 20.05 -7.02 1.28
C PRO A 38 19.61 -6.49 -0.09
N THR A 39 20.58 -6.19 -0.93
CA THR A 39 20.36 -5.69 -2.30
C THR A 39 19.41 -6.64 -2.99
N ALA A 40 18.27 -6.12 -3.49
CA ALA A 40 17.34 -6.90 -4.29
C ALA A 40 18.17 -7.65 -5.36
N VAL A 41 18.18 -8.97 -5.29
CA VAL A 41 18.89 -9.78 -6.29
C VAL A 41 18.15 -9.54 -7.58
N ALA A 42 18.84 -9.03 -8.61
CA ALA A 42 18.27 -8.84 -9.93
C ALA A 42 17.87 -10.22 -10.48
N ARG A 43 16.65 -10.65 -10.14
CA ARG A 43 16.04 -11.85 -10.71
C ARG A 43 15.75 -11.57 -12.19
N ALA A 44 16.07 -12.53 -13.05
CA ALA A 44 15.72 -12.45 -14.46
C ALA A 44 14.26 -12.08 -14.59
N ALA A 45 13.92 -11.18 -15.54
CA ALA A 45 12.57 -10.64 -15.70
C ALA A 45 11.56 -11.76 -15.97
N ALA A 46 11.06 -12.39 -14.90
CA ALA A 46 9.94 -13.30 -14.97
C ALA A 46 8.68 -12.57 -15.45
N PRO A 47 7.75 -13.23 -16.14
CA PRO A 47 6.46 -12.63 -16.45
C PRO A 47 5.79 -12.12 -15.18
N TYR A 48 5.13 -10.95 -15.25
CA TYR A 48 4.43 -10.38 -14.10
C TYR A 48 3.05 -11.05 -13.95
N ARG A 49 2.93 -11.95 -13.01
CA ARG A 49 1.75 -12.78 -12.72
C ARG A 49 1.46 -12.66 -11.23
N ALA A 50 0.59 -11.73 -10.87
CA ALA A 50 0.40 -11.33 -9.49
C ALA A 50 -0.90 -11.86 -8.87
N VAL A 51 -0.89 -12.04 -7.56
CA VAL A 51 -2.10 -12.27 -6.76
C VAL A 51 -2.10 -11.26 -5.61
N TRP A 52 -3.22 -10.55 -5.43
CA TRP A 52 -3.41 -9.69 -4.27
C TRP A 52 -3.82 -10.49 -3.03
N VAL A 53 -3.16 -10.17 -1.92
CA VAL A 53 -3.50 -10.61 -0.57
C VAL A 53 -3.85 -9.36 0.23
N SER A 54 -5.13 -9.19 0.52
CA SER A 54 -5.68 -7.99 1.16
C SER A 54 -5.81 -8.15 2.67
N TYR A 55 -6.22 -7.08 3.35
CA TYR A 55 -6.54 -7.13 4.78
C TYR A 55 -7.64 -8.16 5.11
N LEU A 56 -8.52 -8.49 4.17
CA LEU A 56 -9.57 -9.50 4.35
C LEU A 56 -9.00 -10.92 4.49
N GLU A 57 -7.86 -11.20 3.86
CA GLU A 57 -7.13 -12.44 4.08
C GLU A 57 -6.41 -12.41 5.44
N TRP A 58 -5.84 -11.26 5.83
CA TRP A 58 -5.16 -11.12 7.11
C TRP A 58 -6.09 -11.32 8.30
N GLU A 59 -7.36 -10.96 8.20
CA GLU A 59 -8.39 -11.26 9.22
C GLU A 59 -8.58 -12.75 9.48
N GLN A 60 -8.15 -13.62 8.57
CA GLN A 60 -8.28 -15.08 8.66
C GLN A 60 -6.95 -15.77 9.00
N VAL A 61 -5.85 -15.02 9.08
CA VAL A 61 -4.53 -15.56 9.38
C VAL A 61 -4.30 -15.58 10.90
N ASP A 62 -3.70 -16.67 11.38
CA ASP A 62 -3.35 -16.80 12.79
C ASP A 62 -2.04 -16.06 13.10
N PHE A 63 -2.13 -14.96 13.82
CA PHE A 63 -1.01 -14.15 14.32
C PHE A 63 -0.63 -14.48 15.77
N SER A 64 -1.12 -15.58 16.34
CA SER A 64 -0.86 -15.92 17.75
C SER A 64 0.61 -16.25 18.05
N SER A 65 1.37 -16.68 17.05
CA SER A 65 2.82 -16.88 17.13
C SER A 65 3.47 -16.79 15.75
N ALA A 66 4.79 -16.61 15.73
CA ALA A 66 5.59 -16.63 14.49
C ALA A 66 5.43 -17.95 13.72
N GLU A 67 5.33 -19.08 14.44
CA GLU A 67 5.17 -20.41 13.85
C GLU A 67 3.80 -20.55 13.18
N ALA A 68 2.72 -20.16 13.89
CA ALA A 68 1.35 -20.23 13.37
C ALA A 68 1.21 -19.32 12.14
N PHE A 69 1.72 -18.10 12.21
CA PHE A 69 1.76 -17.17 11.10
C PHE A 69 2.52 -17.75 9.90
N THR A 70 3.74 -18.27 10.13
CA THR A 70 4.58 -18.86 9.05
C THR A 70 3.89 -20.05 8.39
N GLN A 71 3.19 -20.88 9.15
CA GLN A 71 2.43 -22.00 8.59
C GLN A 71 1.27 -21.51 7.70
N ALA A 72 0.51 -20.52 8.18
CA ALA A 72 -0.63 -19.98 7.44
C ALA A 72 -0.20 -19.32 6.11
N ILE A 73 0.81 -18.42 6.16
CA ILE A 73 1.35 -17.79 4.96
C ILE A 73 2.02 -18.80 4.03
N GLY A 74 2.66 -19.85 4.56
CA GLY A 74 3.26 -20.93 3.77
C GLY A 74 2.22 -21.58 2.86
N THR A 75 1.08 -21.99 3.40
CA THR A 75 -0.04 -22.55 2.63
C THR A 75 -0.56 -21.56 1.58
N MET A 76 -0.69 -20.29 1.95
CA MET A 76 -1.16 -19.24 1.03
C MET A 76 -0.19 -19.07 -0.16
N LEU A 77 1.10 -19.02 0.10
CA LEU A 77 2.13 -18.83 -0.93
C LEU A 77 2.26 -20.06 -1.82
N ASP A 78 2.11 -21.28 -1.27
CA ASP A 78 2.10 -22.53 -2.05
C ASP A 78 0.92 -22.54 -3.03
N ASN A 79 -0.27 -22.12 -2.61
CA ASN A 79 -1.43 -21.98 -3.48
C ASN A 79 -1.18 -20.96 -4.60
N ILE A 80 -0.64 -19.80 -4.28
CA ILE A 80 -0.30 -18.74 -5.26
C ILE A 80 0.71 -19.28 -6.29
N GLN A 81 1.76 -19.95 -5.83
CA GLN A 81 2.77 -20.54 -6.70
C GLN A 81 2.17 -21.62 -7.61
N SER A 82 1.21 -22.41 -7.12
CA SER A 82 0.63 -23.56 -7.81
C SER A 82 -0.03 -23.22 -9.14
N ILE A 83 -0.55 -22.01 -9.29
CA ILE A 83 -1.16 -21.49 -10.53
C ILE A 83 -0.16 -20.82 -11.47
N GLY A 84 1.13 -20.80 -11.12
CA GLY A 84 2.18 -20.17 -11.92
C GLY A 84 2.33 -18.67 -11.70
N ALA A 85 1.80 -18.13 -10.61
CA ALA A 85 2.05 -16.75 -10.19
C ALA A 85 3.54 -16.55 -9.82
N THR A 86 4.01 -15.33 -9.97
CA THR A 86 5.41 -14.93 -9.72
C THR A 86 5.53 -13.75 -8.76
N VAL A 87 4.41 -13.09 -8.43
CA VAL A 87 4.36 -11.90 -7.58
C VAL A 87 3.22 -12.02 -6.58
N VAL A 88 3.49 -11.64 -5.35
CA VAL A 88 2.48 -11.45 -4.30
C VAL A 88 2.36 -9.96 -4.01
N LEU A 89 1.18 -9.40 -4.14
CA LEU A 89 0.85 -8.04 -3.75
C LEU A 89 0.22 -8.09 -2.35
N ALA A 90 1.03 -7.96 -1.31
CA ALA A 90 0.61 -8.12 0.07
C ALA A 90 0.26 -6.77 0.70
N GLN A 91 -0.97 -6.60 1.15
CA GLN A 91 -1.42 -5.36 1.79
C GLN A 91 -0.85 -5.24 3.20
N VAL A 92 0.31 -4.61 3.32
CA VAL A 92 1.04 -4.47 4.58
C VAL A 92 0.68 -3.21 5.35
N ARG A 93 -0.01 -2.25 4.71
CA ARG A 93 -0.51 -1.02 5.33
C ARG A 93 -1.90 -0.67 4.78
N PRO A 94 -2.95 -1.37 5.21
CA PRO A 94 -4.33 -1.14 4.76
C PRO A 94 -4.97 0.09 5.37
N PHE A 95 -4.48 0.53 6.55
CA PHE A 95 -4.96 1.68 7.31
C PHE A 95 -3.77 2.56 7.72
N GLY A 96 -3.97 3.48 8.67
CA GLY A 96 -2.88 4.25 9.29
C GLY A 96 -2.05 3.44 10.28
N ASP A 97 -1.82 2.16 10.00
CA ASP A 97 -1.06 1.20 10.79
C ASP A 97 -0.32 0.21 9.89
N ALA A 98 0.59 -0.61 10.42
CA ALA A 98 1.49 -1.45 9.65
C ALA A 98 1.54 -2.89 10.18
N LEU A 99 1.69 -3.88 9.29
CA LEU A 99 1.94 -5.29 9.62
C LEU A 99 3.44 -5.55 9.88
N TYR A 100 4.16 -4.54 10.34
CA TYR A 100 5.61 -4.62 10.60
C TYR A 100 6.02 -3.58 11.64
N PRO A 101 7.15 -3.75 12.35
CA PRO A 101 7.72 -2.71 13.19
C PRO A 101 8.04 -1.46 12.37
N SER A 102 7.45 -0.31 12.71
CA SER A 102 7.62 0.95 12.00
C SER A 102 7.89 2.09 12.96
N ASP A 103 8.75 3.03 12.55
CA ASP A 103 8.97 4.29 13.28
C ASP A 103 7.87 5.31 12.95
N CYS A 104 7.17 5.11 11.83
CA CYS A 104 6.11 6.01 11.35
C CYS A 104 4.72 5.57 11.80
N PHE A 105 4.43 4.27 11.83
CA PHE A 105 3.08 3.73 12.00
C PHE A 105 3.00 2.75 13.18
N PRO A 106 1.91 2.77 13.97
CA PRO A 106 1.69 1.74 14.99
C PRO A 106 1.48 0.36 14.32
N PHE A 107 1.70 -0.72 15.08
CA PHE A 107 1.31 -2.06 14.63
C PHE A 107 -0.17 -2.11 14.29
N SER A 108 -0.49 -2.84 13.23
CA SER A 108 -1.88 -3.03 12.78
C SER A 108 -2.69 -3.84 13.79
N HIS A 109 -3.93 -3.42 13.97
CA HIS A 109 -4.94 -4.17 14.73
C HIS A 109 -5.17 -5.58 14.15
N LEU A 110 -4.88 -5.81 12.88
CA LEU A 110 -5.00 -7.12 12.23
C LEU A 110 -4.08 -8.17 12.88
N CYS A 111 -2.95 -7.75 13.45
CA CYS A 111 -2.00 -8.67 14.08
C CYS A 111 -2.48 -9.19 15.44
N THR A 112 -3.23 -8.39 16.21
CA THR A 112 -3.56 -8.71 17.61
C THR A 112 -4.99 -8.36 18.01
N GLY A 113 -5.77 -7.80 17.10
CA GLY A 113 -7.09 -7.21 17.40
C GLY A 113 -7.01 -5.78 17.96
N THR A 114 -5.81 -5.26 18.29
CA THR A 114 -5.62 -3.95 18.90
C THR A 114 -4.52 -3.17 18.19
N GLN A 115 -4.84 -1.98 17.66
CA GLN A 115 -3.86 -1.12 17.01
C GLN A 115 -2.75 -0.71 18.00
N GLY A 116 -1.50 -0.81 17.59
CA GLY A 116 -0.32 -0.45 18.37
C GLY A 116 0.18 -1.56 19.31
N GLN A 117 -0.52 -2.70 19.38
CA GLN A 117 -0.04 -3.85 20.14
C GLN A 117 0.92 -4.69 19.28
N ASP A 118 2.16 -4.86 19.77
CA ASP A 118 3.17 -5.70 19.15
C ASP A 118 2.78 -7.18 19.22
N PRO A 119 2.76 -7.93 18.11
CA PRO A 119 2.49 -9.38 18.10
C PRO A 119 3.67 -10.20 18.65
N GLY A 120 4.82 -9.58 18.93
CA GLY A 120 6.03 -10.25 19.44
C GLY A 120 6.93 -10.84 18.34
N PHE A 121 6.64 -10.58 17.08
CA PHE A 121 7.47 -10.96 15.93
C PHE A 121 7.25 -9.97 14.78
N ASP A 122 8.04 -10.08 13.71
CA ASP A 122 7.92 -9.24 12.51
C ASP A 122 7.20 -10.01 11.38
N PRO A 123 5.89 -9.77 11.17
CA PRO A 123 5.12 -10.46 10.14
C PRO A 123 5.64 -10.23 8.72
N LEU A 124 6.09 -8.99 8.41
CA LEU A 124 6.57 -8.69 7.06
C LEU A 124 7.91 -9.35 6.75
N ALA A 125 8.83 -9.41 7.71
CA ALA A 125 10.08 -10.12 7.52
C ALA A 125 9.85 -11.60 7.22
N LEU A 126 8.98 -12.27 7.99
CA LEU A 126 8.61 -13.67 7.75
C LEU A 126 7.93 -13.87 6.40
N LEU A 127 7.07 -12.93 5.99
CA LEU A 127 6.37 -13.02 4.70
C LEU A 127 7.32 -12.85 3.51
N VAL A 128 8.27 -11.90 3.57
CA VAL A 128 9.30 -11.69 2.55
C VAL A 128 10.16 -12.95 2.41
N ASP A 129 10.66 -13.48 3.52
CA ASP A 129 11.50 -14.68 3.52
C ASP A 129 10.75 -15.90 2.95
N ALA A 130 9.50 -16.08 3.36
CA ALA A 130 8.66 -17.18 2.89
C ALA A 130 8.33 -17.08 1.39
N ALA A 131 8.08 -15.88 0.87
CA ALA A 131 7.84 -15.63 -0.55
C ALA A 131 9.11 -15.90 -1.37
N HIS A 132 10.24 -15.35 -0.94
CA HIS A 132 11.52 -15.54 -1.63
C HIS A 132 12.00 -17.00 -1.64
N ALA A 133 11.74 -17.75 -0.55
CA ALA A 133 12.03 -19.20 -0.51
C ALA A 133 11.24 -20.02 -1.55
N ARG A 134 10.19 -19.45 -2.12
CA ARG A 134 9.34 -20.02 -3.18
C ARG A 134 9.56 -19.38 -4.56
N ASP A 135 10.61 -18.60 -4.73
CA ASP A 135 10.86 -17.81 -5.94
C ASP A 135 9.74 -16.81 -6.31
N LEU A 136 8.88 -16.45 -5.35
CA LEU A 136 7.89 -15.40 -5.50
C LEU A 136 8.52 -14.05 -5.15
N GLN A 137 8.20 -13.02 -5.94
CA GLN A 137 8.47 -11.64 -5.59
C GLN A 137 7.39 -11.14 -4.63
N LEU A 138 7.76 -10.28 -3.67
CA LEU A 138 6.82 -9.65 -2.77
C LEU A 138 6.80 -8.14 -2.99
N GLU A 139 5.66 -7.59 -3.36
CA GLU A 139 5.43 -6.17 -3.37
C GLU A 139 4.56 -5.76 -2.18
N ALA A 140 5.02 -4.74 -1.45
CA ALA A 140 4.29 -4.20 -0.31
C ALA A 140 3.16 -3.29 -0.81
N TRP A 141 1.92 -3.75 -0.66
CA TRP A 141 0.75 -2.93 -0.99
C TRP A 141 0.37 -2.03 0.18
N VAL A 142 0.24 -0.75 -0.10
CA VAL A 142 -0.01 0.33 0.84
C VAL A 142 -1.21 1.15 0.37
N ASN A 143 -2.19 1.37 1.24
CA ASN A 143 -3.17 2.44 1.09
C ASN A 143 -2.56 3.74 1.62
N PRO A 144 -2.35 4.77 0.78
CA PRO A 144 -1.60 5.95 1.22
C PRO A 144 -2.32 6.80 2.27
N TYR A 145 -3.63 7.02 2.12
CA TYR A 145 -4.36 8.00 2.91
C TYR A 145 -5.33 7.43 3.94
N ARG A 146 -5.79 6.19 3.79
CA ARG A 146 -6.84 5.64 4.65
C ARG A 146 -6.33 5.36 6.06
N ILE A 147 -6.97 5.97 7.08
CA ILE A 147 -6.72 5.71 8.49
C ILE A 147 -7.75 4.76 9.08
N GLN A 148 -9.02 4.95 8.75
CA GLN A 148 -10.12 4.10 9.21
C GLN A 148 -11.13 3.89 8.09
N ALA A 149 -11.77 2.71 8.09
CA ALA A 149 -13.02 2.47 7.38
C ALA A 149 -14.16 2.48 8.42
N GLY A 150 -15.09 3.42 8.31
CA GLY A 150 -16.03 3.72 9.40
C GLY A 150 -15.26 4.13 10.67
N GLN A 151 -15.32 3.28 11.69
CA GLN A 151 -14.61 3.49 12.96
C GLN A 151 -13.53 2.42 13.23
N THR A 152 -13.17 1.62 12.24
CA THR A 152 -12.18 0.55 12.35
C THR A 152 -10.87 0.94 11.66
N PRO A 153 -9.72 0.76 12.33
CA PRO A 153 -9.51 0.32 13.71
C PRO A 153 -9.85 1.39 14.75
N ALA A 154 -10.03 0.97 16.02
CA ALA A 154 -10.00 1.90 17.15
C ALA A 154 -8.58 2.48 17.28
N LEU A 155 -8.45 3.81 17.24
CA LEU A 155 -7.15 4.49 17.16
C LEU A 155 -6.39 4.48 18.48
N CYS A 156 -5.17 3.96 18.48
CA CYS A 156 -4.25 4.03 19.61
C CYS A 156 -3.57 5.42 19.72
N GLY A 157 -2.85 5.66 20.82
CA GLY A 157 -2.15 6.93 21.06
C GLY A 157 -1.03 7.25 20.04
N ALA A 158 -0.45 6.22 19.41
CA ALA A 158 0.59 6.36 18.39
C ALA A 158 0.03 6.50 16.95
N SER A 159 -1.29 6.45 16.78
CA SER A 159 -1.91 6.68 15.46
C SER A 159 -1.56 8.06 14.92
N PRO A 160 -1.23 8.23 13.63
CA PRO A 160 -1.01 9.53 13.02
C PRO A 160 -2.20 10.49 13.22
N ALA A 161 -3.42 9.96 13.28
CA ALA A 161 -4.60 10.76 13.57
C ALA A 161 -4.67 11.30 15.01
N ARG A 162 -3.97 10.69 15.95
CA ARG A 162 -3.87 11.16 17.34
C ARG A 162 -2.69 12.10 17.54
N LEU A 163 -1.60 11.84 16.84
CA LEU A 163 -0.38 12.65 16.91
C LEU A 163 -0.53 13.95 16.13
N HIS A 164 -1.23 13.91 14.99
CA HIS A 164 -1.43 15.02 14.06
C HIS A 164 -2.90 15.16 13.67
N PRO A 165 -3.79 15.61 14.58
CA PRO A 165 -5.22 15.71 14.30
C PRO A 165 -5.55 16.70 13.17
N ASP A 166 -4.68 17.65 12.90
CA ASP A 166 -4.74 18.60 11.79
C ASP A 166 -4.44 17.99 10.42
N TRP A 167 -3.84 16.80 10.37
CA TRP A 167 -3.59 16.06 9.13
C TRP A 167 -4.77 15.23 8.66
N VAL A 168 -5.86 15.17 9.43
CA VAL A 168 -6.94 14.19 9.21
C VAL A 168 -8.22 14.87 8.79
N ARG A 169 -8.86 14.31 7.79
CA ARG A 169 -10.21 14.63 7.34
C ARG A 169 -11.14 13.45 7.59
N TYR A 170 -12.34 13.75 8.00
CA TYR A 170 -13.39 12.77 8.28
C TYR A 170 -14.47 12.85 7.22
N THR A 171 -14.95 11.69 6.77
CA THR A 171 -16.09 11.53 5.88
C THR A 171 -17.08 10.53 6.47
N ASP A 172 -18.22 10.32 5.82
CA ASP A 172 -19.18 9.28 6.24
C ASP A 172 -18.60 7.86 6.11
N THR A 173 -17.55 7.67 5.31
CA THR A 173 -16.91 6.36 5.08
C THR A 173 -15.71 6.08 5.98
N GLY A 174 -15.21 7.10 6.71
CA GLY A 174 -14.08 6.90 7.62
C GLY A 174 -13.19 8.12 7.81
N ALA A 175 -11.96 7.87 8.24
CA ALA A 175 -10.93 8.88 8.47
C ALA A 175 -9.77 8.71 7.47
N TYR A 176 -9.28 9.83 6.96
CA TYR A 176 -8.25 9.86 5.93
C TYR A 176 -7.21 10.93 6.24
N LEU A 177 -5.96 10.66 5.93
CA LEU A 177 -4.93 11.69 5.86
C LEU A 177 -5.29 12.67 4.73
N ASP A 178 -5.03 13.95 4.96
CA ASP A 178 -5.36 15.01 4.01
C ASP A 178 -4.40 15.02 2.80
N PRO A 179 -4.86 14.70 1.58
CA PRO A 179 -3.99 14.71 0.41
C PRO A 179 -3.43 16.10 0.06
N ALA A 180 -4.10 17.15 0.48
CA ALA A 180 -3.69 18.53 0.25
C ALA A 180 -2.49 18.94 1.11
N ASN A 181 -2.28 18.29 2.24
CA ASN A 181 -1.21 18.62 3.18
C ASN A 181 0.14 18.09 2.70
N ALA A 182 1.14 18.97 2.54
CA ALA A 182 2.48 18.61 2.08
C ALA A 182 3.24 17.73 3.08
N ASP A 183 3.04 17.95 4.39
CA ASP A 183 3.68 17.15 5.45
C ASP A 183 3.12 15.73 5.44
N VAL A 184 1.82 15.57 5.16
CA VAL A 184 1.18 14.24 4.96
C VAL A 184 1.82 13.50 3.79
N ARG A 185 2.00 14.17 2.64
CA ARG A 185 2.63 13.53 1.48
C ARG A 185 4.07 13.11 1.76
N GLN A 186 4.82 13.94 2.49
CA GLN A 186 6.18 13.60 2.92
C GLN A 186 6.18 12.43 3.90
N TYR A 187 5.29 12.43 4.91
CA TYR A 187 5.15 11.35 5.88
C TYR A 187 4.85 9.98 5.21
N ILE A 188 3.98 9.98 4.20
CA ILE A 188 3.68 8.77 3.41
C ILE A 188 4.93 8.30 2.65
N ALA A 189 5.66 9.23 2.04
CA ALA A 189 6.90 8.92 1.31
C ALA A 189 8.02 8.44 2.24
N ASP A 190 8.11 8.97 3.46
CA ASP A 190 9.05 8.51 4.49
C ASP A 190 8.74 7.06 4.90
N GLY A 191 7.45 6.73 5.07
CA GLY A 191 7.01 5.35 5.32
C GLY A 191 7.29 4.39 4.15
N VAL A 192 7.23 4.84 2.90
CA VAL A 192 7.69 4.07 1.73
C VAL A 192 9.21 3.87 1.79
N GLY A 193 9.95 4.92 2.11
CA GLY A 193 11.40 4.84 2.29
C GLY A 193 11.82 3.88 3.40
N GLU A 194 11.08 3.87 4.52
CA GLU A 194 11.29 2.95 5.63
C GLU A 194 11.12 1.49 5.20
N LEU A 195 10.02 1.17 4.49
CA LEU A 195 9.78 -0.17 3.94
C LEU A 195 10.96 -0.64 3.07
N CYS A 196 11.34 0.19 2.11
CA CYS A 196 12.43 -0.12 1.18
C CYS A 196 13.80 -0.24 1.86
N ALA A 197 14.03 0.50 2.97
CA ALA A 197 15.28 0.46 3.71
C ALA A 197 15.41 -0.77 4.60
N ARG A 198 14.29 -1.27 5.15
CA ARG A 198 14.28 -2.33 6.16
C ARG A 198 14.03 -3.72 5.60
N TYR A 199 13.28 -3.82 4.49
CA TYR A 199 12.83 -5.09 3.95
C TYR A 199 13.28 -5.28 2.51
N ALA A 200 13.58 -6.51 2.15
CA ALA A 200 13.92 -6.90 0.78
C ALA A 200 12.65 -7.05 -0.09
N VAL A 201 11.73 -6.07 -0.01
CA VAL A 201 10.56 -6.06 -0.88
C VAL A 201 10.96 -5.78 -2.33
N ASP A 202 10.33 -6.44 -3.28
CA ASP A 202 10.62 -6.31 -4.70
C ASP A 202 9.92 -5.09 -5.32
N GLY A 203 8.88 -4.57 -4.66
CA GLY A 203 8.13 -3.41 -5.10
C GLY A 203 7.26 -2.78 -4.01
N ILE A 204 6.86 -1.56 -4.27
CA ILE A 204 5.79 -0.85 -3.55
C ILE A 204 4.60 -0.73 -4.49
N HIS A 205 3.43 -1.07 -4.01
CA HIS A 205 2.18 -1.05 -4.75
C HIS A 205 1.14 -0.17 -4.07
N PHE A 206 0.55 0.80 -4.80
CA PHE A 206 -0.61 1.56 -4.36
C PHE A 206 -1.85 1.07 -5.10
N ASP A 207 -3.02 1.16 -4.46
CA ASP A 207 -4.33 0.96 -5.11
C ASP A 207 -4.90 2.28 -5.64
N ASP A 208 -6.22 2.39 -5.75
CA ASP A 208 -6.93 3.53 -6.29
C ASP A 208 -7.49 4.48 -5.21
N TYR A 209 -7.22 4.23 -3.93
CA TYR A 209 -7.77 5.04 -2.83
C TYR A 209 -6.94 6.29 -2.56
N PHE A 210 -7.09 7.34 -3.41
CA PHE A 210 -6.44 8.64 -3.22
C PHE A 210 -7.36 9.64 -2.52
N TYR A 211 -8.17 10.40 -3.25
CA TYR A 211 -9.18 11.24 -2.61
C TYR A 211 -10.43 10.43 -2.25
N PRO A 212 -10.93 10.56 -1.00
CA PRO A 212 -12.07 9.75 -0.54
C PRO A 212 -13.43 10.30 -1.00
N THR A 213 -13.47 11.51 -1.57
CA THR A 213 -14.71 12.19 -1.95
C THR A 213 -14.46 13.25 -3.01
N THR A 214 -15.49 13.55 -3.80
CA THR A 214 -15.53 14.67 -4.74
C THR A 214 -16.17 15.93 -4.14
N ASP A 215 -16.66 15.88 -2.90
CA ASP A 215 -17.24 17.04 -2.23
C ASP A 215 -16.23 18.20 -2.18
N PRO A 216 -16.53 19.36 -2.77
CA PRO A 216 -15.63 20.50 -2.73
C PRO A 216 -15.42 21.07 -1.32
N ALA A 217 -16.31 20.80 -0.38
CA ALA A 217 -16.15 21.24 1.02
C ALA A 217 -15.04 20.48 1.77
N PHE A 218 -14.64 19.31 1.30
CA PHE A 218 -13.65 18.43 1.94
C PHE A 218 -12.32 19.14 2.24
N ASP A 219 -11.82 19.93 1.28
CA ASP A 219 -10.54 20.63 1.32
C ASP A 219 -10.62 22.10 0.85
N ALA A 220 -11.83 22.70 0.89
CA ALA A 220 -12.06 24.08 0.43
C ALA A 220 -11.17 25.12 1.11
N ALA A 221 -10.91 24.94 2.41
CA ALA A 221 -10.07 25.86 3.18
C ALA A 221 -8.61 25.77 2.73
N ASP A 222 -8.11 24.56 2.49
CA ASP A 222 -6.73 24.30 2.05
C ASP A 222 -6.52 24.81 0.63
N TYR A 223 -7.51 24.58 -0.25
CA TYR A 223 -7.50 25.14 -1.61
C TYR A 223 -7.46 26.65 -1.60
N ALA A 224 -8.31 27.31 -0.81
CA ALA A 224 -8.31 28.75 -0.69
C ALA A 224 -6.97 29.30 -0.12
N ALA A 225 -6.42 28.63 0.89
CA ALA A 225 -5.15 29.01 1.50
C ALA A 225 -3.95 28.79 0.57
N SER A 226 -4.03 27.85 -0.37
CA SER A 226 -2.94 27.55 -1.30
C SER A 226 -2.65 28.68 -2.28
N GLY A 227 -3.60 29.58 -2.52
CA GLY A 227 -3.49 30.64 -3.54
C GLY A 227 -3.36 30.08 -4.98
N SER A 228 -3.71 28.82 -5.20
CA SER A 228 -3.63 28.19 -6.52
C SER A 228 -4.50 28.89 -7.57
N THR A 229 -3.99 28.98 -8.78
CA THR A 229 -4.74 29.47 -9.95
C THR A 229 -5.45 28.37 -10.73
N LEU A 230 -5.19 27.10 -10.37
CA LEU A 230 -5.87 25.96 -10.95
C LEU A 230 -7.31 25.86 -10.45
N THR A 231 -8.14 25.09 -11.14
CA THR A 231 -9.41 24.64 -10.55
C THR A 231 -9.15 23.77 -9.32
N GLN A 232 -10.11 23.62 -8.40
CA GLN A 232 -9.96 22.76 -7.24
C GLN A 232 -9.68 21.31 -7.64
N ASP A 233 -10.32 20.82 -8.69
CA ASP A 233 -10.10 19.48 -9.22
C ASP A 233 -8.70 19.29 -9.81
N ASP A 234 -8.18 20.27 -10.56
CA ASP A 234 -6.80 20.21 -11.06
C ASP A 234 -5.78 20.32 -9.91
N TRP A 235 -6.08 21.14 -8.92
CA TRP A 235 -5.24 21.27 -7.73
C TRP A 235 -5.20 19.96 -6.92
N ARG A 236 -6.32 19.26 -6.77
CA ARG A 236 -6.38 17.93 -6.15
C ARG A 236 -5.52 16.93 -6.93
N ARG A 237 -5.60 16.93 -8.27
CA ARG A 237 -4.74 16.09 -9.11
C ARG A 237 -3.25 16.38 -8.93
N GLU A 238 -2.87 17.65 -8.83
CA GLU A 238 -1.48 18.02 -8.56
C GLU A 238 -1.01 17.55 -7.18
N ASN A 239 -1.86 17.54 -6.16
CA ASN A 239 -1.52 16.98 -4.85
C ASN A 239 -1.27 15.47 -4.91
N VAL A 240 -2.09 14.72 -5.65
CA VAL A 240 -1.88 13.28 -5.86
C VAL A 240 -0.62 13.03 -6.71
N ASN A 241 -0.40 13.81 -7.77
CA ASN A 241 0.82 13.72 -8.59
C ASN A 241 2.08 13.93 -7.74
N ALA A 242 2.07 14.93 -6.84
CA ALA A 242 3.17 15.21 -5.94
C ALA A 242 3.45 14.03 -4.97
N LEU A 243 2.41 13.37 -4.43
CA LEU A 243 2.60 12.16 -3.64
C LEU A 243 3.28 11.05 -4.45
N MET A 244 2.78 10.80 -5.67
CA MET A 244 3.32 9.74 -6.53
C MET A 244 4.81 9.98 -6.85
N GLU A 245 5.18 11.23 -7.16
CA GLU A 245 6.57 11.63 -7.40
C GLU A 245 7.47 11.41 -6.17
N LEU A 246 7.00 11.79 -4.98
CA LEU A 246 7.74 11.59 -3.72
C LEU A 246 7.93 10.10 -3.41
N CYS A 247 6.88 9.30 -3.53
CA CYS A 247 6.94 7.86 -3.24
C CYS A 247 7.81 7.11 -4.25
N HIS A 248 7.70 7.44 -5.54
CA HIS A 248 8.57 6.87 -6.57
C HIS A 248 10.04 7.21 -6.31
N ALA A 249 10.33 8.47 -5.97
CA ALA A 249 11.70 8.88 -5.62
C ALA A 249 12.22 8.15 -4.37
N ALA A 250 11.36 7.93 -3.37
CA ALA A 250 11.72 7.17 -2.17
C ALA A 250 12.06 5.71 -2.49
N ALA A 251 11.22 5.01 -3.26
CA ALA A 251 11.45 3.62 -3.66
C ALA A 251 12.71 3.46 -4.53
N ARG A 252 12.90 4.35 -5.51
CA ARG A 252 14.07 4.33 -6.41
C ARG A 252 15.41 4.46 -5.72
N ARG A 253 15.49 5.13 -4.57
CA ARG A 253 16.75 5.23 -3.78
C ARG A 253 17.28 3.86 -3.39
N TYR A 254 16.40 2.87 -3.28
CA TYR A 254 16.72 1.50 -2.87
C TYR A 254 16.66 0.50 -4.04
N GLY A 255 16.40 0.98 -5.27
CA GLY A 255 16.23 0.11 -6.43
C GLY A 255 14.93 -0.71 -6.42
N VAL A 256 13.97 -0.33 -5.58
CA VAL A 256 12.65 -0.96 -5.45
C VAL A 256 11.70 -0.34 -6.46
N ARG A 257 10.96 -1.16 -7.22
CA ARG A 257 9.98 -0.64 -8.18
C ARG A 257 8.76 -0.06 -7.47
N PHE A 258 8.11 0.89 -8.11
CA PHE A 258 6.91 1.55 -7.62
C PHE A 258 5.80 1.49 -8.66
N GLY A 259 4.64 0.97 -8.28
CA GLY A 259 3.49 0.86 -9.15
C GLY A 259 2.18 1.21 -8.48
N ALA A 260 1.14 1.36 -9.28
CA ALA A 260 -0.20 1.61 -8.79
C ALA A 260 -1.26 0.86 -9.60
N ALA A 261 -2.37 0.54 -8.95
CA ALA A 261 -3.56 -0.05 -9.56
C ALA A 261 -4.72 0.96 -9.52
N PRO A 262 -4.78 1.90 -10.46
CA PRO A 262 -5.88 2.85 -10.55
C PRO A 262 -7.18 2.13 -10.90
N THR A 263 -8.34 2.77 -10.64
CA THR A 263 -9.63 2.24 -11.12
C THR A 263 -9.62 2.00 -12.63
N GLY A 264 -10.35 0.98 -13.07
CA GLY A 264 -10.29 0.50 -14.45
C GLY A 264 -10.86 1.47 -15.49
N ASP A 265 -11.79 2.33 -15.10
CA ASP A 265 -12.31 3.40 -15.96
C ASP A 265 -11.38 4.64 -15.88
N PRO A 266 -10.72 5.02 -17.00
CA PRO A 266 -9.82 6.17 -17.02
C PRO A 266 -10.49 7.50 -16.69
N GLU A 267 -11.77 7.68 -17.02
CA GLU A 267 -12.51 8.92 -16.75
C GLU A 267 -12.84 9.03 -15.27
N GLN A 268 -13.34 7.96 -14.66
CA GLN A 268 -13.61 7.92 -13.21
C GLN A 268 -12.33 8.11 -12.40
N ASN A 269 -11.25 7.53 -12.84
CA ASN A 269 -9.94 7.70 -12.24
C ASN A 269 -9.51 9.16 -12.19
N TYR A 270 -9.68 9.90 -13.31
CA TYR A 270 -9.32 11.29 -13.42
C TYR A 270 -10.29 12.23 -12.67
N THR A 271 -11.60 11.94 -12.71
CA THR A 271 -12.65 12.85 -12.21
C THR A 271 -13.07 12.57 -10.76
N LEU A 272 -13.09 11.30 -10.33
CA LEU A 272 -13.58 10.93 -9.01
C LEU A 272 -12.46 10.69 -7.99
N GLN A 273 -11.31 10.21 -8.45
CA GLN A 273 -10.18 9.90 -7.57
C GLN A 273 -9.02 10.88 -7.70
N TYR A 274 -9.14 11.82 -8.63
CA TYR A 274 -8.14 12.84 -8.92
C TYR A 274 -6.77 12.25 -9.27
N SER A 275 -6.76 11.08 -9.92
CA SER A 275 -5.57 10.35 -10.34
C SER A 275 -5.30 10.56 -11.82
N ASP A 276 -4.19 11.25 -12.15
CA ASP A 276 -3.77 11.44 -13.55
C ASP A 276 -2.87 10.28 -14.00
N ALA A 277 -3.45 9.07 -14.06
CA ALA A 277 -2.72 7.85 -14.40
C ALA A 277 -2.11 7.89 -15.81
N ALA A 278 -2.76 8.57 -16.76
CA ALA A 278 -2.22 8.77 -18.10
C ALA A 278 -0.94 9.65 -18.09
N ARG A 279 -0.89 10.65 -17.20
CA ARG A 279 0.32 11.46 -16.97
C ARG A 279 1.43 10.59 -16.34
N TRP A 280 1.10 9.76 -15.37
CA TRP A 280 2.10 8.90 -14.70
C TRP A 280 2.75 7.93 -15.68
N LEU A 281 1.96 7.31 -16.57
CA LEU A 281 2.49 6.49 -17.67
C LEU A 281 3.43 7.27 -18.59
N ARG A 282 2.97 8.43 -19.05
CA ARG A 282 3.68 9.25 -20.04
C ARG A 282 4.98 9.85 -19.49
N GLN A 283 5.00 10.23 -18.20
CA GLN A 283 6.15 10.87 -17.54
C GLN A 283 7.09 9.88 -16.85
N GLY A 284 6.65 8.63 -16.62
CA GLY A 284 7.42 7.65 -15.88
C GLY A 284 7.47 7.97 -14.38
N THR A 285 6.38 8.49 -13.82
CA THR A 285 6.21 8.71 -12.38
C THR A 285 5.97 7.40 -11.63
N VAL A 286 5.77 6.31 -12.36
CA VAL A 286 5.65 4.94 -11.88
C VAL A 286 6.49 4.01 -12.75
N ASP A 287 6.87 2.84 -12.22
CA ASP A 287 7.50 1.78 -13.02
C ASP A 287 6.45 0.91 -13.72
N TYR A 288 5.24 0.85 -13.18
CA TYR A 288 4.09 0.22 -13.84
C TYR A 288 2.74 0.78 -13.37
N LEU A 289 1.72 0.62 -14.22
CA LEU A 289 0.32 0.70 -13.81
C LEU A 289 -0.38 -0.63 -14.04
N MET A 290 -1.37 -0.91 -13.19
CA MET A 290 -2.21 -2.10 -13.23
C MET A 290 -3.68 -1.72 -13.01
N PRO A 291 -4.35 -1.06 -13.98
CA PRO A 291 -5.75 -0.66 -13.84
C PRO A 291 -6.64 -1.85 -13.48
N GLN A 292 -7.60 -1.63 -12.58
CA GLN A 292 -8.52 -2.62 -12.03
C GLN A 292 -9.69 -2.89 -12.98
N LEU A 293 -9.49 -3.75 -13.97
CA LEU A 293 -10.45 -4.07 -15.03
C LEU A 293 -11.42 -5.16 -14.55
N TYR A 294 -12.31 -4.83 -13.63
CA TYR A 294 -13.15 -5.79 -12.90
C TYR A 294 -14.52 -6.06 -13.55
N TRP A 295 -14.60 -5.98 -14.88
CA TRP A 295 -15.78 -6.28 -15.69
C TRP A 295 -15.56 -7.49 -16.58
N GLY A 296 -16.66 -8.09 -17.04
CA GLY A 296 -16.64 -9.15 -18.02
C GLY A 296 -16.11 -8.69 -19.38
N GLN A 297 -15.62 -9.64 -20.17
CA GLN A 297 -15.01 -9.35 -21.47
C GLN A 297 -15.99 -8.64 -22.41
N GLU A 298 -17.27 -9.04 -22.37
CA GLU A 298 -18.36 -8.47 -23.16
C GLU A 298 -19.42 -7.80 -22.28
N TYR A 299 -19.00 -7.17 -21.18
CA TYR A 299 -19.90 -6.49 -20.27
C TYR A 299 -20.76 -5.45 -21.01
N ILE A 300 -22.07 -5.51 -20.78
CA ILE A 300 -23.05 -4.56 -21.29
C ILE A 300 -24.02 -4.17 -20.15
N LYS A 301 -24.34 -2.90 -20.04
CA LYS A 301 -25.34 -2.40 -19.08
C LYS A 301 -26.21 -1.34 -19.72
N ASN A 302 -27.54 -1.58 -19.75
CA ASN A 302 -28.53 -0.71 -20.42
C ASN A 302 -28.16 -0.38 -21.88
N GLY A 303 -27.60 -1.35 -22.61
CA GLY A 303 -27.13 -1.22 -23.96
C GLY A 303 -25.78 -0.50 -24.16
N ASP A 304 -25.11 -0.12 -23.07
CA ASP A 304 -23.78 0.47 -23.07
C ASP A 304 -22.71 -0.58 -22.74
N ALA A 305 -21.73 -0.75 -23.64
CA ALA A 305 -20.60 -1.65 -23.52
C ALA A 305 -19.27 -0.93 -23.18
N SER A 306 -19.30 0.37 -22.93
CA SER A 306 -18.10 1.20 -22.71
C SER A 306 -17.21 0.69 -21.57
N HIS A 307 -17.81 0.02 -20.58
CA HIS A 307 -17.11 -0.59 -19.46
C HIS A 307 -16.74 -2.07 -19.68
N SER A 308 -16.93 -2.63 -20.89
CA SER A 308 -16.48 -4.00 -21.13
C SER A 308 -14.96 -4.10 -20.97
N PHE A 309 -14.53 -5.22 -20.38
CA PHE A 309 -13.09 -5.50 -20.21
C PHE A 309 -12.32 -5.31 -21.52
N ALA A 310 -12.89 -5.79 -22.64
CA ALA A 310 -12.24 -5.68 -23.95
C ALA A 310 -11.98 -4.22 -24.37
N GLN A 311 -12.95 -3.33 -24.16
CA GLN A 311 -12.81 -1.92 -24.52
C GLN A 311 -11.85 -1.20 -23.58
N LEU A 312 -11.98 -1.40 -22.27
CA LEU A 312 -11.12 -0.76 -21.28
C LEU A 312 -9.67 -1.24 -21.43
N ALA A 313 -9.43 -2.54 -21.61
CA ALA A 313 -8.08 -3.08 -21.82
C ALA A 313 -7.43 -2.49 -23.09
N ALA A 314 -8.19 -2.37 -24.19
CA ALA A 314 -7.70 -1.74 -25.42
C ALA A 314 -7.40 -0.26 -25.22
N ALA A 315 -8.25 0.49 -24.50
CA ALA A 315 -8.06 1.89 -24.20
C ALA A 315 -6.77 2.12 -23.39
N TRP A 316 -6.55 1.34 -22.32
CA TRP A 316 -5.32 1.41 -21.53
C TRP A 316 -4.08 1.01 -22.34
N ALA A 317 -4.17 -0.04 -23.16
CA ALA A 317 -3.05 -0.47 -24.01
C ALA A 317 -2.62 0.59 -25.03
N ALA A 318 -3.55 1.42 -25.50
CA ALA A 318 -3.29 2.50 -26.47
C ALA A 318 -2.63 3.74 -25.84
N LEU A 319 -2.61 3.90 -24.51
CA LEU A 319 -2.00 5.07 -23.87
C LEU A 319 -0.49 5.12 -24.08
N PRO A 320 0.07 6.30 -24.41
CA PRO A 320 1.51 6.48 -24.53
C PRO A 320 2.21 6.27 -23.19
N ARG A 321 3.37 5.59 -23.21
CA ARG A 321 4.16 5.25 -22.04
C ARG A 321 5.60 5.69 -22.20
N ALA A 322 6.21 6.15 -21.09
CA ALA A 322 7.65 6.38 -21.05
C ALA A 322 8.41 5.06 -21.24
N ALA A 323 9.64 5.16 -21.74
CA ALA A 323 10.48 3.98 -21.93
C ALA A 323 10.72 3.28 -20.58
N GLY A 324 10.51 1.96 -20.54
CA GLY A 324 10.68 1.15 -19.33
C GLY A 324 9.41 0.98 -18.49
N VAL A 325 8.42 1.88 -18.59
CA VAL A 325 7.16 1.78 -17.85
C VAL A 325 6.30 0.63 -18.40
N LYS A 326 5.81 -0.22 -17.50
CA LYS A 326 5.00 -1.38 -17.84
C LYS A 326 3.51 -1.09 -17.68
N LEU A 327 2.70 -1.77 -18.47
CA LEU A 327 1.25 -1.87 -18.25
C LEU A 327 0.91 -3.32 -17.94
N TYR A 328 0.24 -3.51 -16.81
CA TYR A 328 -0.38 -4.75 -16.39
C TYR A 328 -1.89 -4.54 -16.31
N ALA A 329 -2.67 -5.58 -15.99
CA ALA A 329 -4.10 -5.46 -15.77
C ALA A 329 -4.51 -6.17 -14.49
N GLY A 330 -5.34 -5.50 -13.68
CA GLY A 330 -6.00 -6.11 -12.52
C GLY A 330 -7.28 -6.80 -12.96
N LEU A 331 -7.45 -8.07 -12.57
CA LEU A 331 -8.59 -8.91 -12.92
C LEU A 331 -9.40 -9.25 -11.66
N GLY A 332 -10.73 -9.16 -11.78
CA GLY A 332 -11.66 -9.30 -10.65
C GLY A 332 -12.04 -10.75 -10.33
N ALA A 333 -11.16 -11.53 -9.73
CA ALA A 333 -11.47 -12.91 -9.33
C ALA A 333 -12.68 -13.01 -8.37
N TYR A 334 -13.00 -11.97 -7.63
CA TYR A 334 -14.18 -11.93 -6.75
C TYR A 334 -15.51 -11.96 -7.52
N ARG A 335 -15.48 -11.82 -8.83
CA ARG A 335 -16.66 -11.96 -9.71
C ARG A 335 -17.01 -13.43 -9.99
N ILE A 336 -16.10 -14.36 -9.76
CA ILE A 336 -16.33 -15.80 -9.97
C ILE A 336 -17.55 -16.25 -9.15
N GLY A 337 -18.59 -16.75 -9.85
CA GLY A 337 -19.85 -17.18 -9.24
C GLY A 337 -20.76 -16.05 -8.73
N ALA A 338 -20.27 -14.79 -8.70
CA ALA A 338 -21.06 -13.63 -8.29
C ALA A 338 -21.59 -12.80 -9.48
N GLY A 339 -20.88 -12.82 -10.61
CA GLY A 339 -21.21 -11.98 -11.77
C GLY A 339 -20.83 -10.52 -11.57
N ASP A 340 -21.07 -9.71 -12.60
CA ASP A 340 -20.81 -8.27 -12.60
C ASP A 340 -22.05 -7.41 -12.92
N GLY A 341 -23.22 -8.06 -13.04
CA GLY A 341 -24.47 -7.41 -13.35
C GLY A 341 -24.64 -7.03 -14.82
N SER A 342 -23.89 -7.65 -15.72
CA SER A 342 -24.04 -7.50 -17.17
C SER A 342 -25.42 -7.96 -17.65
N ASP A 343 -26.02 -7.22 -18.59
CA ASP A 343 -27.27 -7.58 -19.24
C ASP A 343 -27.09 -8.68 -20.32
N ALA A 344 -25.87 -8.91 -20.79
CA ALA A 344 -25.51 -9.95 -21.78
C ALA A 344 -25.36 -11.36 -21.16
N GLY A 345 -25.64 -11.51 -19.87
CA GLY A 345 -25.31 -12.71 -19.12
C GLY A 345 -23.94 -12.62 -18.50
N SER A 346 -23.52 -13.69 -17.82
CA SER A 346 -22.30 -13.62 -17.06
C SER A 346 -21.32 -14.75 -17.42
N GLU A 347 -20.20 -14.38 -17.96
CA GLU A 347 -19.06 -15.29 -18.21
C GLU A 347 -18.45 -15.80 -16.90
N TRP A 348 -18.71 -15.14 -15.77
CA TRP A 348 -18.21 -15.45 -14.43
C TRP A 348 -18.71 -16.77 -13.86
N PHE A 349 -19.58 -17.46 -14.58
CA PHE A 349 -20.05 -18.83 -14.28
C PHE A 349 -19.47 -19.89 -15.22
N SER A 350 -18.52 -19.51 -16.10
CA SER A 350 -17.90 -20.42 -17.08
C SER A 350 -16.80 -21.30 -16.49
N GLY A 351 -16.13 -20.85 -15.43
CA GLY A 351 -14.94 -21.47 -14.85
C GLY A 351 -13.64 -21.24 -15.64
N HIS A 352 -13.63 -20.25 -16.58
CA HIS A 352 -12.45 -19.86 -17.36
C HIS A 352 -12.45 -18.39 -17.78
N ALA A 353 -13.30 -17.55 -17.19
CA ALA A 353 -13.44 -16.14 -17.54
C ALA A 353 -12.11 -15.36 -17.43
N LEU A 354 -11.36 -15.56 -16.34
CA LEU A 354 -10.06 -14.90 -16.14
C LEU A 354 -9.00 -15.42 -17.14
N ALA A 355 -9.02 -16.69 -17.48
CA ALA A 355 -8.12 -17.25 -18.49
C ALA A 355 -8.37 -16.65 -19.88
N ASP A 356 -9.62 -16.41 -20.25
CA ASP A 356 -9.99 -15.74 -21.49
C ASP A 356 -9.56 -14.26 -21.50
N GLN A 357 -9.69 -13.57 -20.37
CA GLN A 357 -9.18 -12.21 -20.20
C GLN A 357 -7.65 -12.15 -20.33
N LEU A 358 -6.92 -13.08 -19.70
CA LEU A 358 -5.46 -13.21 -19.86
C LEU A 358 -5.06 -13.42 -21.32
N ALA A 359 -5.78 -14.26 -22.07
CA ALA A 359 -5.54 -14.47 -23.48
C ALA A 359 -5.77 -13.22 -24.32
N LEU A 360 -6.78 -12.39 -23.98
CA LEU A 360 -7.01 -11.09 -24.64
C LEU A 360 -5.88 -10.11 -24.32
N LEU A 361 -5.45 -10.00 -23.07
CA LEU A 361 -4.34 -9.13 -22.67
C LEU A 361 -3.05 -9.45 -23.45
N ALA A 362 -2.75 -10.72 -23.62
CA ALA A 362 -1.59 -11.16 -24.41
C ALA A 362 -1.69 -10.68 -25.88
N ARG A 363 -2.88 -10.75 -26.49
CA ARG A 363 -3.12 -10.21 -27.85
C ARG A 363 -2.97 -8.67 -27.94
N LEU A 364 -3.30 -7.95 -26.86
CA LEU A 364 -3.14 -6.50 -26.77
C LEU A 364 -1.71 -6.07 -26.40
N GLY A 365 -0.80 -7.02 -26.15
CA GLY A 365 0.57 -6.72 -25.75
C GLY A 365 0.70 -6.18 -24.32
N VAL A 366 -0.30 -6.42 -23.47
CA VAL A 366 -0.23 -6.12 -22.04
C VAL A 366 0.66 -7.17 -21.36
N GLN A 367 1.65 -6.72 -20.58
CA GLN A 367 2.83 -7.51 -20.21
C GLN A 367 2.67 -8.35 -18.93
N GLY A 368 1.48 -8.33 -18.30
CA GLY A 368 1.21 -9.09 -17.09
C GLY A 368 -0.16 -8.77 -16.51
N ALA A 369 -0.52 -9.50 -15.47
CA ALA A 369 -1.79 -9.32 -14.78
C ALA A 369 -1.68 -9.61 -13.28
N GLY A 370 -2.64 -9.07 -12.52
CA GLY A 370 -2.87 -9.40 -11.12
C GLY A 370 -4.31 -9.88 -10.90
N LEU A 371 -4.49 -10.84 -10.00
CA LEU A 371 -5.79 -11.44 -9.68
C LEU A 371 -6.27 -10.94 -8.33
N TYR A 372 -7.34 -10.18 -8.30
CA TYR A 372 -7.94 -9.66 -7.08
C TYR A 372 -9.14 -10.52 -6.67
N ARG A 373 -9.02 -11.33 -5.65
CA ARG A 373 -7.98 -11.52 -4.64
C ARG A 373 -7.76 -13.01 -4.31
N TYR A 374 -6.78 -13.32 -3.46
CA TYR A 374 -6.45 -14.68 -3.02
C TYR A 374 -7.67 -15.48 -2.55
N GLY A 375 -8.46 -14.94 -1.61
CA GLY A 375 -9.62 -15.61 -1.04
C GLY A 375 -10.68 -15.99 -2.09
N SER A 376 -10.78 -15.24 -3.17
CA SER A 376 -11.74 -15.50 -4.25
C SER A 376 -11.36 -16.70 -5.13
N LEU A 377 -10.08 -17.06 -5.17
CA LEU A 377 -9.57 -18.20 -5.94
C LEU A 377 -9.39 -19.45 -5.07
N PHE A 378 -8.88 -19.28 -3.84
CA PHE A 378 -8.40 -20.41 -3.03
C PHE A 378 -9.25 -20.68 -1.78
N ALA A 379 -10.16 -19.77 -1.43
CA ALA A 379 -11.04 -19.86 -0.28
C ALA A 379 -12.48 -19.39 -0.60
N ASN A 380 -12.91 -19.53 -1.85
CA ASN A 380 -14.24 -19.15 -2.31
C ASN A 380 -15.27 -20.14 -1.78
N SER A 381 -15.99 -19.77 -0.72
CA SER A 381 -17.05 -20.60 -0.12
C SER A 381 -18.34 -20.62 -0.94
N ASP A 382 -18.59 -19.58 -1.76
CA ASP A 382 -19.84 -19.40 -2.47
C ASP A 382 -19.87 -20.18 -3.79
N ALA A 383 -18.72 -20.32 -4.46
CA ALA A 383 -18.60 -21.01 -5.73
C ALA A 383 -17.26 -21.80 -5.83
N PRO A 384 -17.01 -22.78 -4.93
CA PRO A 384 -15.70 -23.44 -4.84
C PRO A 384 -15.32 -24.19 -6.11
N ALA A 385 -16.24 -24.89 -6.76
CA ALA A 385 -15.95 -25.62 -7.99
C ALA A 385 -15.63 -24.71 -9.19
N LEU A 386 -16.25 -23.52 -9.24
CA LEU A 386 -15.92 -22.54 -10.28
C LEU A 386 -14.54 -21.91 -10.01
N ALA A 387 -14.22 -21.60 -8.76
CA ALA A 387 -12.91 -21.05 -8.38
C ALA A 387 -11.77 -22.05 -8.69
N GLU A 388 -11.99 -23.35 -8.41
CA GLU A 388 -11.04 -24.42 -8.76
C GLU A 388 -10.85 -24.51 -10.30
N SER A 389 -11.96 -24.49 -11.07
CA SER A 389 -11.90 -24.49 -12.53
C SER A 389 -11.14 -23.29 -13.08
N GLU A 390 -11.40 -22.08 -12.57
CA GLU A 390 -10.67 -20.87 -12.93
C GLU A 390 -9.18 -20.97 -12.61
N ALA A 391 -8.83 -21.47 -11.43
CA ALA A 391 -7.43 -21.64 -11.03
C ALA A 391 -6.68 -22.57 -11.98
N GLU A 392 -7.28 -23.70 -12.39
CA GLU A 392 -6.69 -24.61 -13.36
C GLU A 392 -6.61 -23.99 -14.77
N ALA A 393 -7.63 -23.25 -15.20
CA ALA A 393 -7.60 -22.53 -16.47
C ALA A 393 -6.49 -21.46 -16.51
N ILE A 394 -6.35 -20.66 -15.44
CA ILE A 394 -5.26 -19.67 -15.28
C ILE A 394 -3.90 -20.35 -15.33
N LYS A 395 -3.73 -21.47 -14.63
CA LYS A 395 -2.50 -22.27 -14.64
C LYS A 395 -2.14 -22.71 -16.05
N GLY A 396 -3.13 -23.17 -16.82
CA GLY A 396 -2.94 -23.55 -18.23
C GLY A 396 -2.39 -22.39 -19.07
N VAL A 397 -2.87 -21.16 -18.85
CA VAL A 397 -2.39 -19.95 -19.57
C VAL A 397 -1.01 -19.49 -19.07
N TRP A 398 -0.75 -19.59 -17.78
CA TRP A 398 0.48 -19.05 -17.19
C TRP A 398 1.68 -19.99 -17.26
N GLN A 399 1.45 -21.28 -17.39
CA GLN A 399 2.51 -22.29 -17.44
C GLN A 399 2.69 -22.94 -18.83
N GLY A 400 1.72 -22.73 -19.76
CA GLY A 400 1.80 -23.17 -21.17
C GLY A 400 2.56 -22.16 -22.01
#